data_917a76c5a2a89d0880517416dca56df0
#
_entry.id   917a76c5a2a89d0880517416dca56df0
#
_cell.length_a   1.000
_cell.length_b   1.000
_cell.length_c   1.000
_cell.angle_alpha   90.00
_cell.angle_beta   90.00
_cell.angle_gamma   90.00
#
_symmetry.space_group_name_H-M   'P 1'
#
loop_
_entity.id
_entity.type
_entity.pdbx_description
1 polymer ?
#
loop_
_entity_poly.entity_id
_entity_poly.type
_entity_poly.pdbx_seq_one_letter_code
_entity_poly.pdbx_strand_id
1 'polypeptide(L)'
;MRIGENNYIEQLSLHNEAALIYVIDTYGGLLKSVISKHLFVMLDRVEECLNDVLLSIWENISSYDGKRNSFKNWAAAIARYQAIDYLRKYKRELQQVEIEDTLVSEEDRMFGRLIDGEISEEMEGMLS
;
A
#
# COMPACT_ATOMS: atom_id res chain seq x y z
N MET A 1 -27.17 10.66 -3.20
CA MET A 1 -25.97 11.49 -3.24
C MET A 1 -24.99 10.95 -4.28
N ARG A 2 -24.46 11.82 -5.09
CA ARG A 2 -23.47 11.43 -6.10
C ARG A 2 -22.06 11.63 -5.54
N ILE A 3 -21.28 10.56 -5.54
CA ILE A 3 -19.90 10.61 -5.07
C ILE A 3 -19.00 11.14 -6.19
N GLY A 4 -18.17 12.12 -5.88
CA GLY A 4 -17.23 12.72 -6.80
C GLY A 4 -15.99 13.24 -6.10
N GLU A 5 -15.15 13.94 -6.86
CA GLU A 5 -13.88 14.48 -6.37
C GLU A 5 -14.03 15.36 -5.13
N ASN A 6 -15.13 16.08 -5.01
CA ASN A 6 -15.34 17.06 -3.95
C ASN A 6 -15.80 16.45 -2.62
N ASN A 7 -16.34 15.25 -2.63
CA ASN A 7 -16.96 14.69 -1.42
C ASN A 7 -16.54 13.27 -1.08
N TYR A 8 -15.73 12.61 -1.91
CA TYR A 8 -15.40 11.19 -1.67
C TYR A 8 -14.66 10.95 -0.37
N ILE A 9 -13.78 11.86 0.04
CA ILE A 9 -13.02 11.72 1.28
C ILE A 9 -13.94 11.81 2.49
N GLU A 10 -14.82 12.81 2.50
CA GLU A 10 -15.81 12.96 3.57
C GLU A 10 -16.74 11.74 3.64
N GLN A 11 -17.25 11.29 2.50
CA GLN A 11 -18.14 10.14 2.44
C GLN A 11 -17.42 8.85 2.82
N LEU A 12 -16.14 8.74 2.48
CA LEU A 12 -15.30 7.61 2.90
C LEU A 12 -15.15 7.60 4.43
N SER A 13 -14.93 8.76 5.04
CA SER A 13 -14.82 8.87 6.50
C SER A 13 -16.15 8.55 7.21
N LEU A 14 -17.26 8.72 6.52
CA LEU A 14 -18.58 8.31 7.01
C LEU A 14 -18.90 6.85 6.70
N HIS A 15 -17.93 6.10 6.17
CA HIS A 15 -18.06 4.70 5.76
C HIS A 15 -19.19 4.47 4.75
N ASN A 16 -19.31 5.37 3.78
CA ASN A 16 -20.20 5.19 2.65
C ASN A 16 -19.51 4.30 1.61
N GLU A 17 -20.07 3.13 1.35
CA GLU A 17 -19.48 2.16 0.41
C GLU A 17 -19.34 2.73 -1.00
N ALA A 18 -20.21 3.61 -1.43
CA ALA A 18 -20.11 4.26 -2.73
C ALA A 18 -18.82 5.07 -2.87
N ALA A 19 -18.34 5.65 -1.76
CA ALA A 19 -17.06 6.36 -1.75
C ALA A 19 -15.87 5.41 -1.94
N LEU A 20 -15.95 4.21 -1.38
CA LEU A 20 -14.91 3.18 -1.60
C LEU A 20 -14.90 2.73 -3.07
N ILE A 21 -16.06 2.55 -3.67
CA ILE A 21 -16.16 2.24 -5.10
C ILE A 21 -15.52 3.35 -5.94
N TYR A 22 -15.76 4.60 -5.56
CA TYR A 22 -15.12 5.74 -6.22
C TYR A 22 -13.59 5.66 -6.14
N VAL A 23 -13.05 5.31 -4.98
CA VAL A 23 -11.60 5.14 -4.79
C VAL A 23 -11.07 4.01 -5.67
N ILE A 24 -11.77 2.89 -5.73
CA ILE A 24 -11.39 1.76 -6.59
C ILE A 24 -11.36 2.19 -8.06
N ASP A 25 -12.39 2.86 -8.52
CA ASP A 25 -12.49 3.29 -9.92
C ASP A 25 -11.44 4.32 -10.28
N THR A 26 -11.13 5.24 -9.36
CA THR A 26 -10.22 6.36 -9.61
C THR A 26 -8.75 5.98 -9.40
N TYR A 27 -8.46 5.25 -8.34
CA TYR A 27 -7.08 4.98 -7.90
C TYR A 27 -6.69 3.51 -7.93
N GLY A 28 -7.63 2.60 -8.19
CA GLY A 28 -7.36 1.16 -8.17
C GLY A 28 -6.23 0.75 -9.10
N GLY A 29 -6.20 1.31 -10.30
CA GLY A 29 -5.14 1.02 -11.27
C GLY A 29 -3.77 1.49 -10.79
N LEU A 30 -3.71 2.67 -10.20
CA LEU A 30 -2.47 3.20 -9.62
C LEU A 30 -1.98 2.32 -8.47
N LEU A 31 -2.88 1.97 -7.55
CA LEU A 31 -2.55 1.15 -6.39
C LEU A 31 -2.06 -0.23 -6.83
N LYS A 32 -2.73 -0.83 -7.79
CA LYS A 32 -2.34 -2.12 -8.36
C LYS A 32 -0.96 -2.03 -9.02
N SER A 33 -0.67 -0.94 -9.71
CA SER A 33 0.63 -0.70 -10.33
C SER A 33 1.74 -0.61 -9.29
N VAL A 34 1.51 0.11 -8.19
CA VAL A 34 2.47 0.23 -7.08
C VAL A 34 2.73 -1.16 -6.47
N ILE A 35 1.67 -1.91 -6.20
CA ILE A 35 1.79 -3.25 -5.62
C ILE A 35 2.56 -4.18 -6.55
N SER A 36 2.24 -4.17 -7.84
CA SER A 36 2.87 -5.04 -8.83
C SER A 36 4.36 -4.80 -8.98
N LYS A 37 4.81 -3.57 -8.83
CA LYS A 37 6.23 -3.23 -8.84
C LYS A 37 6.99 -3.93 -7.72
N HIS A 38 6.39 -4.05 -6.55
CA HIS A 38 7.01 -4.68 -5.40
C HIS A 38 6.83 -6.19 -5.39
N LEU A 39 5.71 -6.67 -5.92
CA LEU A 39 5.36 -8.09 -5.90
C LEU A 39 5.60 -8.79 -7.25
N PHE A 40 6.60 -8.34 -8.00
CA PHE A 40 6.88 -8.92 -9.32
C PHE A 40 7.26 -10.41 -9.26
N VAL A 41 7.73 -10.90 -8.11
CA VAL A 41 8.05 -12.32 -7.90
C VAL A 41 6.86 -13.15 -7.42
N MET A 42 5.73 -12.49 -7.14
CA MET A 42 4.54 -13.15 -6.62
C MET A 42 3.28 -12.41 -7.11
N LEU A 43 3.14 -12.32 -8.44
CA LEU A 43 2.04 -11.58 -9.08
C LEU A 43 0.66 -12.15 -8.75
N ASP A 44 0.59 -13.42 -8.38
CA ASP A 44 -0.65 -14.06 -7.93
C ASP A 44 -1.18 -13.49 -6.62
N ARG A 45 -0.35 -12.75 -5.89
CA ARG A 45 -0.74 -12.12 -4.61
C ARG A 45 -1.17 -10.67 -4.75
N VAL A 46 -1.08 -10.09 -5.95
CA VAL A 46 -1.36 -8.66 -6.16
C VAL A 46 -2.81 -8.32 -5.80
N GLU A 47 -3.77 -9.12 -6.24
CA GLU A 47 -5.19 -8.85 -5.96
C GLU A 47 -5.51 -8.94 -4.47
N GLU A 48 -4.95 -9.94 -3.79
CA GLU A 48 -5.11 -10.09 -2.34
C GLU A 48 -4.52 -8.88 -1.60
N CYS A 49 -3.33 -8.45 -1.99
CA CYS A 49 -2.69 -7.28 -1.43
C CYS A 49 -3.51 -6.01 -1.68
N LEU A 50 -4.05 -5.86 -2.88
CA LEU A 50 -4.91 -4.72 -3.22
C LEU A 50 -6.15 -4.68 -2.31
N ASN A 51 -6.77 -5.81 -2.06
CA ASN A 51 -7.90 -5.88 -1.14
C ASN A 51 -7.51 -5.44 0.27
N ASP A 52 -6.35 -5.86 0.75
CA ASP A 52 -5.84 -5.44 2.06
C ASP A 52 -5.55 -3.94 2.09
N VAL A 53 -5.04 -3.37 1.00
CA VAL A 53 -4.82 -1.93 0.88
C VAL A 53 -6.14 -1.17 0.97
N LEU A 54 -7.14 -1.61 0.24
CA LEU A 54 -8.46 -0.96 0.24
C LEU A 54 -9.12 -1.03 1.62
N LEU A 55 -8.99 -2.16 2.29
CA LEU A 55 -9.48 -2.30 3.66
C LEU A 55 -8.73 -1.36 4.62
N SER A 56 -7.42 -1.26 4.46
CA SER A 56 -6.60 -0.35 5.28
C SER A 56 -7.01 1.11 5.07
N ILE A 57 -7.26 1.51 3.82
CA ILE A 57 -7.75 2.85 3.50
C ILE A 57 -9.09 3.10 4.20
N TRP A 58 -9.99 2.14 4.10
CA TRP A 58 -11.32 2.21 4.71
C TRP A 58 -11.26 2.37 6.23
N GLU A 59 -10.43 1.56 6.87
CA GLU A 59 -10.29 1.56 8.32
C GLU A 59 -9.53 2.77 8.87
N ASN A 60 -8.59 3.32 8.09
CA ASN A 60 -7.68 4.36 8.56
C ASN A 60 -7.92 5.73 7.93
N ILE A 61 -9.03 5.93 7.27
CA ILE A 61 -9.33 7.21 6.61
C ILE A 61 -9.33 8.38 7.61
N SER A 62 -9.67 8.13 8.87
CA SER A 62 -9.64 9.16 9.90
C SER A 62 -8.23 9.68 10.19
N SER A 63 -7.20 8.93 9.85
CA SER A 63 -5.79 9.34 9.99
C SER A 63 -5.30 10.19 8.83
N TYR A 64 -6.03 10.24 7.74
CA TYR A 64 -5.63 11.01 6.58
C TYR A 64 -5.79 12.52 6.86
N ASP A 65 -4.73 13.27 6.58
CA ASP A 65 -4.74 14.73 6.69
C ASP A 65 -4.48 15.36 5.31
N GLY A 66 -5.52 15.89 4.72
CA GLY A 66 -5.46 16.50 3.39
C GLY A 66 -4.63 17.78 3.33
N LYS A 67 -4.29 18.36 4.48
CA LYS A 67 -3.41 19.54 4.54
C LYS A 67 -1.95 19.17 4.38
N ARG A 68 -1.59 17.93 4.68
CA ARG A 68 -0.20 17.47 4.66
C ARG A 68 0.16 16.74 3.39
N ASN A 69 -0.80 16.03 2.79
CA ASN A 69 -0.53 15.26 1.58
C ASN A 69 -1.80 15.04 0.79
N SER A 70 -1.66 14.71 -0.50
CA SER A 70 -2.78 14.33 -1.33
C SER A 70 -3.28 12.93 -0.94
N PHE A 71 -4.56 12.67 -1.15
CA PHE A 71 -5.11 11.33 -0.94
C PHE A 71 -4.37 10.29 -1.78
N LYS A 72 -4.07 10.62 -3.03
CA LYS A 72 -3.32 9.75 -3.94
C LYS A 72 -2.00 9.30 -3.31
N ASN A 73 -1.21 10.23 -2.77
CA ASN A 73 0.09 9.92 -2.17
C ASN A 73 -0.07 9.11 -0.88
N TRP A 74 -1.05 9.46 -0.07
CA TRP A 74 -1.34 8.73 1.16
C TRP A 74 -1.73 7.28 0.86
N ALA A 75 -2.64 7.07 -0.10
CA ALA A 75 -3.08 5.73 -0.50
C ALA A 75 -1.93 4.94 -1.13
N ALA A 76 -1.11 5.58 -1.96
CA ALA A 76 0.06 4.93 -2.58
C ALA A 76 1.08 4.46 -1.54
N ALA A 77 1.29 5.24 -0.48
CA ALA A 77 2.17 4.85 0.62
C ALA A 77 1.63 3.62 1.35
N ILE A 78 0.32 3.55 1.58
CA ILE A 78 -0.32 2.36 2.16
C ILE A 78 -0.09 1.15 1.26
N ALA A 79 -0.24 1.32 -0.05
CA ALA A 79 -0.03 0.24 -1.02
C ALA A 79 1.41 -0.29 -0.98
N ARG A 80 2.40 0.61 -0.94
CA ARG A 80 3.81 0.22 -0.82
C ARG A 80 4.07 -0.54 0.46
N TYR A 81 3.57 -0.03 1.56
CA TYR A 81 3.77 -0.64 2.87
C TYR A 81 3.20 -2.05 2.92
N GLN A 82 1.99 -2.24 2.42
CA GLN A 82 1.34 -3.54 2.37
C GLN A 82 2.10 -4.51 1.46
N ALA A 83 2.55 -4.02 0.30
CA ALA A 83 3.31 -4.84 -0.64
C ALA A 83 4.65 -5.30 -0.03
N ILE A 84 5.35 -4.42 0.68
CA ILE A 84 6.58 -4.76 1.37
C ILE A 84 6.33 -5.80 2.45
N ASP A 85 5.24 -5.67 3.18
CA ASP A 85 4.85 -6.64 4.21
C ASP A 85 4.59 -8.02 3.61
N TYR A 86 3.89 -8.08 2.47
CA TYR A 86 3.70 -9.33 1.73
C TYR A 86 5.04 -9.94 1.31
N LEU A 87 5.96 -9.12 0.81
CA LEU A 87 7.26 -9.56 0.37
C LEU A 87 8.09 -10.11 1.54
N ARG A 88 8.03 -9.46 2.69
CA ARG A 88 8.70 -9.94 3.91
C ARG A 88 8.17 -11.29 4.36
N LYS A 89 6.87 -11.49 4.31
CA LYS A 89 6.24 -12.77 4.65
C LYS A 89 6.65 -13.86 3.67
N TYR A 90 6.66 -13.55 2.40
CA TYR A 90 7.09 -14.48 1.35
C TYR A 90 8.53 -14.95 1.59
N LYS A 91 9.43 -14.02 1.88
CA LYS A 91 10.84 -14.34 2.17
C LYS A 91 11.00 -15.20 3.39
N ARG A 92 10.23 -14.94 4.44
CA ARG A 92 10.23 -15.79 5.64
C ARG A 92 9.77 -17.21 5.34
N GLU A 93 8.74 -17.35 4.52
CA GLU A 93 8.26 -18.67 4.09
C GLU A 93 9.34 -19.43 3.31
N LEU A 94 10.04 -18.76 2.41
CA LEU A 94 11.16 -19.37 1.67
C LEU A 94 12.29 -19.79 2.60
N GLN A 95 12.62 -19.00 3.60
CA GLN A 95 13.66 -19.31 4.58
C GLN A 95 13.30 -20.50 5.46
N GLN A 96 12.03 -20.70 5.73
CA GLN A 96 11.56 -21.88 6.48
C GLN A 96 11.67 -23.15 5.66
N VAL A 97 11.55 -23.07 4.35
CA VAL A 97 11.63 -24.21 3.43
C VAL A 97 13.07 -24.51 3.04
N GLU A 98 13.92 -23.50 2.92
CA GLU A 98 15.31 -23.63 2.54
C GLU A 98 16.23 -23.15 3.67
N ILE A 99 17.15 -24.03 4.06
CA ILE A 99 18.10 -23.77 5.15
C ILE A 99 19.20 -22.79 4.71
N GLU A 100 19.19 -22.32 3.47
CA GLU A 100 20.20 -21.41 2.95
C GLU A 100 19.81 -19.94 3.10
N ASP A 101 20.05 -19.41 4.29
CA ASP A 101 19.91 -17.99 4.59
C ASP A 101 20.91 -17.10 3.87
N THR A 102 21.99 -17.69 3.35
CA THR A 102 23.12 -16.93 2.81
C THR A 102 22.85 -16.27 1.47
N LEU A 103 21.92 -16.81 0.67
CA LEU A 103 21.60 -16.24 -0.65
C LEU A 103 20.62 -15.07 -0.61
N VAL A 104 19.92 -14.94 0.50
CA VAL A 104 18.84 -13.96 0.63
C VAL A 104 19.32 -12.68 1.31
N SER A 105 20.49 -12.72 1.98
CA SER A 105 20.76 -11.74 3.02
C SER A 105 21.23 -10.37 2.56
N GLU A 106 22.01 -10.21 1.48
CA GLU A 106 22.55 -8.91 1.13
C GLU A 106 21.66 -8.12 0.16
N GLU A 107 21.17 -8.76 -0.90
CA GLU A 107 20.27 -8.11 -1.83
C GLU A 107 18.96 -7.72 -1.15
N ASP A 108 18.47 -8.57 -0.27
CA ASP A 108 17.23 -8.30 0.47
C ASP A 108 17.39 -7.18 1.49
N ARG A 109 18.53 -7.07 2.14
CA ARG A 109 18.81 -5.96 3.05
C ARG A 109 18.91 -4.64 2.30
N MET A 110 19.56 -4.62 1.15
CA MET A 110 19.65 -3.44 0.32
C MET A 110 18.27 -3.04 -0.23
N PHE A 111 17.52 -4.01 -0.72
CA PHE A 111 16.19 -3.79 -1.24
C PHE A 111 15.26 -3.29 -0.13
N GLY A 112 15.28 -3.94 1.03
CA GLY A 112 14.49 -3.54 2.19
C GLY A 112 14.84 -2.14 2.69
N ARG A 113 16.13 -1.79 2.72
CA ARG A 113 16.57 -0.45 3.14
C ARG A 113 16.12 0.63 2.17
N LEU A 114 16.21 0.37 0.86
CA LEU A 114 15.79 1.33 -0.15
C LEU A 114 14.28 1.58 -0.06
N ILE A 115 13.50 0.52 0.11
CA ILE A 115 12.05 0.62 0.21
C ILE A 115 11.64 1.27 1.54
N ASP A 116 12.27 0.87 2.65
CA ASP A 116 12.01 1.47 3.95
C ASP A 116 12.38 2.96 3.94
N GLY A 117 13.45 3.34 3.27
CA GLY A 117 13.85 4.72 3.08
C GLY A 117 12.82 5.51 2.28
N GLU A 118 12.33 4.97 1.17
CA GLU A 118 11.28 5.58 0.38
C GLU A 118 10.00 5.79 1.19
N ILE A 119 9.57 4.77 1.91
CA ILE A 119 8.37 4.84 2.74
C ILE A 119 8.55 5.87 3.86
N SER A 120 9.71 5.90 4.50
CA SER A 120 10.00 6.88 5.55
C SER A 120 9.94 8.30 5.03
N GLU A 121 10.51 8.57 3.87
CA GLU A 121 10.46 9.89 3.25
C GLU A 121 9.01 10.30 2.94
N GLU A 122 8.22 9.39 2.39
CA GLU A 122 6.82 9.67 2.10
C GLU A 122 5.99 9.86 3.36
N MET A 123 6.25 9.08 4.40
CA MET A 123 5.57 9.23 5.67
C MET A 123 5.97 10.53 6.36
N GLU A 124 7.23 10.93 6.29
CA GLU A 124 7.68 12.23 6.78
C GLU A 124 6.98 13.36 6.03
N GLY A 125 6.83 13.23 4.71
CA GLY A 125 6.08 14.16 3.89
C GLY A 125 4.61 14.23 4.29
N MET A 126 4.02 13.11 4.69
CA MET A 126 2.64 13.06 5.19
C MET A 126 2.50 13.66 6.57
N LEU A 127 3.51 13.54 7.40
CA LEU A 127 3.48 13.97 8.79
C LEU A 127 3.98 15.41 8.99
N SER A 128 4.69 15.91 8.04
CA SER A 128 5.21 17.28 8.08
C SER A 128 4.21 18.30 7.59
#